data_d0ce6bbd2ea9e264822d552ed5e7b1dd
#
_entry.id   d0ce6bbd2ea9e264822d552ed5e7b1dd
#
_cell.length_a   1.000
_cell.length_b   1.000
_cell.length_c   1.000
_cell.angle_alpha   90.00
_cell.angle_beta   90.00
_cell.angle_gamma   90.00
#
_symmetry.space_group_name_H-M   'P 1'
#
loop_
_entity.id
_entity.type
_entity.pdbx_description
1 polymer ?
#
loop_
_entity_poly.entity_id
_entity_poly.type
_entity_poly.pdbx_seq_one_letter_code
_entity_poly.pdbx_strand_id
1 'polypeptide(L)'
;IGALLGYSQIYKQTRYLQAYRKNLPNSNSLDQINAGEVTGQTTYGTEIEYALRSAFGRVNYSYDDRYLLEANLRYDGTSRFPKNNRFGAFPSFSIGWRISEEEFFKADWVDNLKLRASWGLLGNQETVNSDNSSNYYPYQNTYLFGYDYSFGNTLTPGISISNPMA
;
A
#
# COMPACT_ATOMS: atom_id res chain seq x y z
N ILE A 1 -1.11 31.67 13.11
CA ILE A 1 -1.76 30.35 13.25
C ILE A 1 -2.27 29.95 11.88
N GLY A 2 -1.97 28.73 11.45
CA GLY A 2 -2.52 28.12 10.24
C GLY A 2 -3.15 26.77 10.58
N ALA A 3 -4.28 26.44 9.93
CA ALA A 3 -4.92 25.14 10.08
C ALA A 3 -5.30 24.58 8.71
N LEU A 4 -5.21 23.27 8.56
CA LEU A 4 -5.62 22.54 7.35
C LEU A 4 -6.37 21.28 7.76
N LEU A 5 -7.47 21.00 7.08
CA LEU A 5 -8.18 19.73 7.14
C LEU A 5 -8.30 19.17 5.74
N GLY A 6 -8.16 17.87 5.61
CA GLY A 6 -8.25 17.20 4.33
C GLY A 6 -8.83 15.79 4.45
N TYR A 7 -9.38 15.33 3.34
CA TYR A 7 -9.88 13.99 3.16
C TYR A 7 -9.40 13.46 1.80
N SER A 8 -9.02 12.19 1.75
CA SER A 8 -8.69 11.52 0.51
C SER A 8 -9.26 10.12 0.46
N GLN A 9 -9.61 9.67 -0.74
CA GLN A 9 -10.03 8.32 -0.99
C GLN A 9 -9.39 7.83 -2.29
N ILE A 10 -8.84 6.62 -2.25
CA ILE A 10 -8.25 5.94 -3.40
C ILE A 10 -8.94 4.61 -3.54
N TYR A 11 -9.39 4.30 -4.75
CA TYR A 11 -9.83 2.96 -5.14
C TYR A 11 -8.96 2.51 -6.32
N LYS A 12 -8.42 1.33 -6.24
CA LYS A 12 -7.61 0.74 -7.30
C LYS A 12 -8.15 -0.65 -7.63
N GLN A 13 -8.39 -0.86 -8.91
CA GLN A 13 -8.75 -2.14 -9.50
C GLN A 13 -7.70 -2.48 -10.56
N THR A 14 -7.17 -3.67 -10.49
CA THR A 14 -6.21 -4.17 -11.46
C THR A 14 -6.73 -5.48 -12.01
N ARG A 15 -6.93 -5.54 -13.32
CA ARG A 15 -7.30 -6.77 -14.05
C ARG A 15 -6.12 -7.22 -14.88
N TYR A 16 -5.85 -8.49 -14.79
CA TYR A 16 -4.82 -9.14 -15.58
C TYR A 16 -5.45 -10.28 -16.38
N LEU A 17 -5.17 -10.31 -17.67
CA LEU A 17 -5.58 -11.38 -18.57
C LEU A 17 -4.37 -11.80 -19.40
N GLN A 18 -4.09 -13.07 -19.44
CA GLN A 18 -3.06 -13.69 -20.26
C GLN A 18 -3.68 -14.79 -21.11
N ALA A 19 -3.30 -14.81 -22.39
CA ALA A 19 -3.60 -15.92 -23.30
C ALA A 19 -2.31 -16.32 -24.01
N TYR A 20 -2.12 -17.62 -24.20
CA TYR A 20 -0.93 -18.17 -24.85
C TYR A 20 -1.30 -19.28 -25.83
N ARG A 21 -0.73 -19.23 -27.03
CA ARG A 21 -0.75 -20.28 -28.03
C ARG A 21 0.62 -20.47 -28.67
N LYS A 22 0.92 -21.69 -29.11
CA LYS A 22 2.16 -22.05 -29.81
C LYS A 22 1.95 -22.02 -31.31
N ASN A 23 3.05 -22.19 -32.03
CA ASN A 23 3.09 -22.42 -33.46
C ASN A 23 2.24 -21.43 -34.27
N LEU A 24 2.46 -20.11 -34.02
CA LEU A 24 1.88 -19.10 -34.87
C LEU A 24 2.50 -19.21 -36.28
N PRO A 25 1.69 -18.99 -37.35
CA PRO A 25 2.22 -18.93 -38.72
C PRO A 25 3.30 -17.89 -38.84
N ASN A 26 4.36 -18.20 -39.57
CA ASN A 26 5.45 -17.23 -39.81
C ASN A 26 5.04 -16.24 -40.91
N SER A 27 4.10 -15.34 -40.56
CA SER A 27 3.55 -14.34 -41.46
C SER A 27 3.25 -13.07 -40.69
N ASN A 28 3.77 -11.94 -41.15
CA ASN A 28 3.54 -10.64 -40.54
C ASN A 28 2.07 -10.16 -40.57
N SER A 29 1.21 -10.86 -41.30
CA SER A 29 -0.23 -10.56 -41.39
C SER A 29 -1.12 -11.46 -40.51
N LEU A 30 -0.55 -12.45 -39.81
CA LEU A 30 -1.26 -13.40 -38.97
C LEU A 30 -0.63 -13.49 -37.56
N ASP A 31 -0.42 -12.37 -36.93
CA ASP A 31 0.18 -12.24 -35.59
C ASP A 31 -0.87 -12.33 -34.44
N GLN A 32 -2.11 -12.69 -34.77
CA GLN A 32 -3.20 -12.81 -33.81
C GLN A 32 -3.10 -14.13 -33.06
N ILE A 33 -3.37 -14.10 -31.73
CA ILE A 33 -3.29 -15.28 -30.84
C ILE A 33 -4.14 -16.44 -31.34
N ASN A 34 -5.31 -16.17 -31.94
CA ASN A 34 -6.21 -17.22 -32.45
C ASN A 34 -5.70 -17.93 -33.72
N ALA A 35 -4.67 -17.38 -34.37
CA ALA A 35 -4.00 -18.04 -35.50
C ALA A 35 -3.06 -19.17 -35.04
N GLY A 36 -2.67 -19.21 -33.77
CA GLY A 36 -1.83 -20.27 -33.23
C GLY A 36 -2.58 -21.57 -32.97
N GLU A 37 -1.81 -22.61 -32.74
CA GLU A 37 -2.30 -23.97 -32.46
C GLU A 37 -3.15 -23.98 -31.17
N VAL A 38 -4.28 -24.70 -31.20
CA VAL A 38 -5.18 -24.84 -30.05
C VAL A 38 -4.61 -25.80 -29.00
N THR A 39 -3.82 -26.78 -29.40
CA THR A 39 -3.21 -27.76 -28.51
C THR A 39 -2.19 -27.09 -27.60
N GLY A 40 -2.39 -27.17 -26.28
CA GLY A 40 -1.53 -26.55 -25.28
C GLY A 40 -1.76 -25.03 -25.09
N GLN A 41 -2.91 -24.53 -25.58
CA GLN A 41 -3.32 -23.15 -25.23
C GLN A 41 -3.51 -23.02 -23.72
N THR A 42 -3.14 -21.85 -23.18
CA THR A 42 -3.40 -21.49 -21.80
C THR A 42 -4.03 -20.12 -21.72
N THR A 43 -4.97 -19.97 -20.80
CA THR A 43 -5.56 -18.68 -20.44
C THR A 43 -5.49 -18.52 -18.93
N TYR A 44 -5.18 -17.33 -18.50
CA TYR A 44 -5.13 -16.98 -17.08
C TYR A 44 -5.71 -15.59 -16.90
N GLY A 45 -6.50 -15.41 -15.86
CA GLY A 45 -7.04 -14.11 -15.50
C GLY A 45 -7.14 -13.92 -14.00
N THR A 46 -6.86 -12.73 -13.53
CA THR A 46 -7.01 -12.35 -12.13
C THR A 46 -7.46 -10.91 -12.01
N GLU A 47 -8.14 -10.61 -10.92
CA GLU A 47 -8.57 -9.27 -10.57
C GLU A 47 -8.22 -9.00 -9.11
N ILE A 48 -7.66 -7.82 -8.86
CA ILE A 48 -7.26 -7.36 -7.54
C ILE A 48 -7.82 -5.97 -7.33
N GLU A 49 -8.47 -5.76 -6.19
CA GLU A 49 -9.03 -4.49 -5.80
C GLU A 49 -8.56 -4.10 -4.40
N TYR A 50 -8.31 -2.83 -4.18
CA TYR A 50 -8.16 -2.30 -2.83
C TYR A 50 -8.59 -0.85 -2.74
N ALA A 51 -8.97 -0.43 -1.56
CA ALA A 51 -9.39 0.93 -1.26
C ALA A 51 -8.63 1.48 -0.07
N LEU A 52 -8.27 2.76 -0.16
CA LEU A 52 -7.68 3.55 0.92
C LEU A 52 -8.58 4.73 1.21
N ARG A 53 -8.68 5.11 2.48
CA ARG A 53 -9.43 6.28 2.93
C ARG A 53 -8.65 6.96 4.03
N SER A 54 -8.49 8.27 3.92
CA SER A 54 -7.70 9.06 4.86
C SER A 54 -8.41 10.36 5.21
N ALA A 55 -8.44 10.67 6.50
CA ALA A 55 -8.76 12.00 7.00
C ALA A 55 -7.52 12.56 7.70
N PHE A 56 -7.17 13.81 7.46
CA PHE A 56 -5.98 14.39 8.05
C PHE A 56 -6.17 15.86 8.41
N GLY A 57 -5.47 16.28 9.43
CA GLY A 57 -5.44 17.66 9.89
C GLY A 57 -4.02 18.09 10.25
N ARG A 58 -3.75 19.36 10.08
CA ARG A 58 -2.52 20.04 10.46
C ARG A 58 -2.83 21.35 11.15
N VAL A 59 -2.09 21.65 12.19
CA VAL A 59 -2.09 22.96 12.85
C VAL A 59 -0.65 23.44 12.92
N ASN A 60 -0.42 24.66 12.43
CA ASN A 60 0.84 25.35 12.52
C ASN A 60 0.67 26.58 13.42
N TYR A 61 1.59 26.77 14.33
CA TYR A 61 1.65 27.93 15.18
C TYR A 61 3.04 28.55 15.15
N SER A 62 3.10 29.85 14.95
CA SER A 62 4.32 30.64 15.08
C SER A 62 4.09 31.74 16.10
N TYR A 63 5.00 31.85 17.05
CA TYR A 63 5.04 32.94 18.02
C TYR A 63 6.29 33.75 17.78
N ASP A 64 6.09 35.05 17.50
CA ASP A 64 7.12 36.05 17.26
C ASP A 64 8.20 35.64 16.25
N ASP A 65 7.79 34.80 15.28
CA ASP A 65 8.67 34.13 14.30
C ASP A 65 9.88 33.37 14.88
N ARG A 66 9.98 33.29 16.22
CA ARG A 66 11.05 32.60 16.95
C ARG A 66 10.69 31.16 17.27
N TYR A 67 9.47 30.92 17.74
CA TYR A 67 8.98 29.59 18.16
C TYR A 67 7.98 29.07 17.18
N LEU A 68 8.29 27.93 16.59
CA LEU A 68 7.48 27.29 15.56
C LEU A 68 6.98 25.95 16.09
N LEU A 69 5.67 25.73 16.01
CA LEU A 69 5.04 24.49 16.41
C LEU A 69 4.21 23.96 15.23
N GLU A 70 4.28 22.67 14.99
CA GLU A 70 3.43 21.98 14.03
C GLU A 70 2.92 20.69 14.65
N ALA A 71 1.62 20.46 14.54
CA ALA A 71 0.97 19.21 14.91
C ALA A 71 0.19 18.67 13.71
N ASN A 72 0.39 17.40 13.40
CA ASN A 72 -0.36 16.71 12.36
C ASN A 72 -1.01 15.48 12.95
N LEU A 73 -2.22 15.18 12.49
CA LEU A 73 -2.90 13.93 12.74
C LEU A 73 -3.41 13.38 11.40
N ARG A 74 -3.12 12.12 11.13
CA ARG A 74 -3.65 11.40 9.99
C ARG A 74 -4.35 10.14 10.47
N TYR A 75 -5.58 9.94 10.01
CA TYR A 75 -6.38 8.77 10.30
C TYR A 75 -6.64 8.02 9.00
N ASP A 76 -5.93 6.92 8.82
CA ASP A 76 -5.90 6.15 7.58
C ASP A 76 -6.62 4.83 7.73
N GLY A 77 -7.42 4.47 6.73
CA GLY A 77 -8.08 3.19 6.62
C GLY A 77 -7.71 2.48 5.31
N THR A 78 -7.50 1.18 5.39
CA THR A 78 -7.19 0.33 4.24
C THR A 78 -8.06 -0.92 4.21
N SER A 79 -8.51 -1.32 3.01
CA SER A 79 -9.25 -2.57 2.83
C SER A 79 -8.37 -3.82 2.96
N ARG A 80 -7.05 -3.67 2.99
CA ARG A 80 -6.08 -4.78 3.10
C ARG A 80 -6.10 -5.47 4.46
N PHE A 81 -6.68 -4.81 5.50
CA PHE A 81 -6.78 -5.36 6.84
C PHE A 81 -8.21 -5.77 7.20
N PRO A 82 -8.39 -6.71 8.15
CA PRO A 82 -9.69 -7.13 8.62
C PRO A 82 -10.47 -5.95 9.22
N LYS A 83 -11.80 -6.06 9.25
CA LYS A 83 -12.71 -4.97 9.63
C LYS A 83 -12.32 -4.28 10.96
N ASN A 84 -11.84 -5.04 11.93
CA ASN A 84 -11.53 -4.52 13.27
C ASN A 84 -10.20 -3.73 13.33
N ASN A 85 -9.31 -3.91 12.34
CA ASN A 85 -7.96 -3.33 12.32
C ASN A 85 -7.71 -2.49 11.06
N ARG A 86 -8.77 -2.04 10.39
CA ARG A 86 -8.67 -1.28 9.14
C ARG A 86 -8.10 0.11 9.30
N PHE A 87 -8.32 0.72 10.45
CA PHE A 87 -8.01 2.13 10.68
C PHE A 87 -6.88 2.29 11.68
N GLY A 88 -5.98 3.21 11.39
CA GLY A 88 -4.87 3.60 12.26
C GLY A 88 -4.75 5.12 12.35
N ALA A 89 -4.33 5.62 13.52
CA ALA A 89 -4.04 7.02 13.75
C ALA A 89 -2.52 7.25 13.76
N PHE A 90 -2.06 8.24 13.03
CA PHE A 90 -0.65 8.56 12.83
C PHE A 90 -0.40 10.03 13.19
N PRO A 91 -0.18 10.32 14.49
CA PRO A 91 0.17 11.66 14.94
C PRO A 91 1.64 11.98 14.65
N SER A 92 1.93 13.25 14.39
CA SER A 92 3.29 13.78 14.37
C SER A 92 3.35 15.21 14.88
N PHE A 93 4.49 15.56 15.49
CA PHE A 93 4.75 16.87 16.06
C PHE A 93 6.12 17.34 15.65
N SER A 94 6.25 18.64 15.42
CA SER A 94 7.55 19.28 15.29
C SER A 94 7.59 20.60 16.02
N ILE A 95 8.74 20.88 16.60
CA ILE A 95 9.06 22.16 17.22
C ILE A 95 10.28 22.74 16.53
N GLY A 96 10.28 24.05 16.36
CA GLY A 96 11.42 24.77 15.82
C GLY A 96 11.68 26.03 16.65
N TRP A 97 12.96 26.30 16.90
CA TRP A 97 13.40 27.50 17.58
C TRP A 97 14.43 28.22 16.72
N ARG A 98 14.13 29.47 16.37
CA ARG A 98 15.04 30.35 15.66
C ARG A 98 15.88 31.10 16.66
N ILE A 99 17.03 30.55 16.98
CA ILE A 99 17.96 31.10 17.97
C ILE A 99 18.54 32.44 17.48
N SER A 100 18.72 32.58 16.16
CA SER A 100 19.22 33.82 15.56
C SER A 100 18.30 35.04 15.76
N GLU A 101 17.03 34.82 16.05
CA GLU A 101 16.04 35.89 16.29
C GLU A 101 15.94 36.29 17.77
N GLU A 102 16.72 35.65 18.64
CA GLU A 102 16.71 35.97 20.06
C GLU A 102 17.62 37.16 20.37
N GLU A 103 17.20 38.01 21.29
CA GLU A 103 17.94 39.24 21.68
C GLU A 103 19.34 38.95 22.28
N PHE A 104 19.54 37.76 22.85
CA PHE A 104 20.84 37.34 23.41
C PHE A 104 21.82 36.85 22.34
N PHE A 105 21.32 36.51 21.12
CA PHE A 105 22.17 36.00 20.06
C PHE A 105 22.76 37.13 19.22
N LYS A 106 24.05 37.45 19.47
CA LYS A 106 24.77 38.55 18.82
C LYS A 106 25.99 38.02 18.07
N ALA A 107 25.77 37.14 17.08
CA ALA A 107 26.84 36.60 16.27
C ALA A 107 26.69 37.10 14.83
N ASP A 108 27.42 38.19 14.48
CA ASP A 108 27.33 38.86 13.17
C ASP A 108 27.72 37.96 11.97
N TRP A 109 28.34 36.82 12.25
CA TRP A 109 28.78 35.83 11.22
C TRP A 109 27.75 34.70 10.96
N VAL A 110 26.64 34.70 11.71
CA VAL A 110 25.57 33.70 11.56
C VAL A 110 24.26 34.39 11.20
N ASP A 111 23.86 34.31 9.96
CA ASP A 111 22.61 34.91 9.46
C ASP A 111 21.35 34.18 9.94
N ASN A 112 21.40 32.86 10.10
CA ASN A 112 20.24 32.08 10.53
C ASN A 112 20.68 30.82 11.29
N LEU A 113 20.26 30.74 12.55
CA LEU A 113 20.45 29.58 13.41
C LEU A 113 19.07 29.07 13.87
N LYS A 114 18.68 27.90 13.42
CA LYS A 114 17.42 27.25 13.78
C LYS A 114 17.66 25.84 14.32
N LEU A 115 17.14 25.57 15.50
CA LEU A 115 17.04 24.23 16.06
C LEU A 115 15.67 23.64 15.75
N ARG A 116 15.61 22.38 15.35
CA ARG A 116 14.35 21.68 15.09
C ARG A 116 14.38 20.27 15.68
N ALA A 117 13.27 19.90 16.33
CA ALA A 117 13.01 18.53 16.75
C ALA A 117 11.66 18.08 16.20
N SER A 118 11.56 16.81 15.83
CA SER A 118 10.31 16.23 15.34
C SER A 118 10.16 14.80 15.82
N TRP A 119 8.91 14.40 16.03
CA TRP A 119 8.52 13.05 16.38
C TRP A 119 7.24 12.68 15.63
N GLY A 120 7.07 11.41 15.26
CA GLY A 120 5.87 10.95 14.61
C GLY A 120 5.77 9.43 14.55
N LEU A 121 4.53 8.95 14.42
CA LEU A 121 4.21 7.56 14.14
C LEU A 121 3.93 7.41 12.64
N LEU A 122 4.48 6.35 12.07
CA LEU A 122 4.27 5.96 10.67
C LEU A 122 3.63 4.58 10.62
N GLY A 123 2.73 4.37 9.67
CA GLY A 123 2.11 3.09 9.39
C GLY A 123 2.57 2.53 8.06
N ASN A 124 2.77 1.22 8.01
CA ASN A 124 2.96 0.49 6.77
C ASN A 124 1.74 -0.40 6.53
N GLN A 125 1.15 -0.30 5.35
CA GLN A 125 0.01 -1.11 4.91
C GLN A 125 0.39 -2.17 3.88
N GLU A 126 1.65 -2.19 3.45
CA GLU A 126 2.11 -3.17 2.48
C GLU A 126 2.45 -4.48 3.17
N THR A 127 1.74 -5.50 2.77
CA THR A 127 1.97 -6.88 3.17
C THR A 127 2.49 -7.65 1.97
N VAL A 128 3.52 -8.45 2.18
CA VAL A 128 4.17 -9.25 1.15
C VAL A 128 4.14 -10.72 1.53
N ASN A 129 4.05 -11.58 0.53
CA ASN A 129 4.22 -13.02 0.67
C ASN A 129 5.72 -13.39 0.82
N SER A 130 6.00 -14.64 1.10
CA SER A 130 7.37 -15.15 1.21
C SER A 130 8.19 -15.02 -0.09
N ASP A 131 7.53 -14.94 -1.23
CA ASP A 131 8.11 -14.71 -2.56
C ASP A 131 8.25 -13.22 -2.93
N ASN A 132 8.06 -12.33 -1.97
CA ASN A 132 8.08 -10.87 -2.14
C ASN A 132 6.95 -10.30 -3.03
N SER A 133 5.96 -11.09 -3.39
CA SER A 133 4.75 -10.60 -4.07
C SER A 133 3.82 -9.87 -3.11
N SER A 134 3.07 -8.88 -3.62
CA SER A 134 2.11 -8.13 -2.78
C SER A 134 0.95 -9.04 -2.34
N ASN A 135 0.72 -9.13 -1.04
CA ASN A 135 -0.44 -9.80 -0.47
C ASN A 135 -1.50 -8.75 -0.11
N TYR A 136 -2.58 -8.71 -0.87
CA TYR A 136 -3.62 -7.69 -0.67
C TYR A 136 -4.61 -8.00 0.44
N TYR A 137 -4.79 -9.29 0.78
CA TYR A 137 -5.77 -9.74 1.78
C TYR A 137 -5.21 -10.89 2.62
N PRO A 138 -4.14 -10.66 3.40
CA PRO A 138 -3.44 -11.71 4.14
C PRO A 138 -4.32 -12.39 5.21
N TYR A 139 -5.44 -11.78 5.58
CA TYR A 139 -6.36 -12.31 6.59
C TYR A 139 -7.44 -13.25 6.03
N GLN A 140 -7.52 -13.40 4.70
CA GLN A 140 -8.53 -14.26 4.07
C GLN A 140 -8.02 -15.68 3.94
N ASN A 141 -8.83 -16.63 4.39
CA ASN A 141 -8.60 -18.03 4.10
C ASN A 141 -8.95 -18.30 2.65
N THR A 142 -8.07 -19.00 1.94
CA THR A 142 -8.27 -19.40 0.55
C THR A 142 -8.41 -20.91 0.44
N TYR A 143 -9.23 -21.33 -0.51
CA TYR A 143 -9.34 -22.74 -0.86
C TYR A 143 -8.29 -23.06 -1.93
N LEU A 144 -7.51 -24.11 -1.67
CA LEU A 144 -6.55 -24.65 -2.62
C LEU A 144 -7.14 -25.92 -3.25
N PHE A 145 -7.15 -25.94 -4.58
CA PHE A 145 -7.60 -27.10 -5.37
C PHE A 145 -6.40 -27.94 -5.78
N GLY A 146 -6.66 -29.19 -6.17
CA GLY A 146 -5.61 -30.10 -6.65
C GLY A 146 -4.94 -30.92 -5.54
N TYR A 147 -5.54 -30.96 -4.36
CA TYR A 147 -5.16 -31.89 -3.29
C TYR A 147 -5.95 -33.19 -3.44
N ASP A 148 -5.70 -33.87 -4.57
CA ASP A 148 -6.39 -35.11 -4.87
C ASP A 148 -5.93 -36.24 -3.96
N TYR A 149 -6.86 -37.06 -3.49
CA TYR A 149 -6.56 -38.27 -2.73
C TYR A 149 -7.17 -39.49 -3.37
N SER A 150 -6.51 -40.59 -3.16
CA SER A 150 -6.92 -41.86 -3.76
C SER A 150 -7.91 -42.59 -2.87
N PHE A 151 -9.10 -42.85 -3.40
CA PHE A 151 -10.04 -43.84 -2.87
C PHE A 151 -9.97 -45.11 -3.72
N GLY A 152 -9.22 -46.10 -3.23
CA GLY A 152 -8.94 -47.29 -4.04
C GLY A 152 -8.12 -46.91 -5.30
N ASN A 153 -8.66 -47.21 -6.49
CA ASN A 153 -8.02 -46.91 -7.77
C ASN A 153 -8.54 -45.61 -8.42
N THR A 154 -9.33 -44.80 -7.71
CA THR A 154 -9.92 -43.58 -8.24
C THR A 154 -9.34 -42.35 -7.54
N LEU A 155 -8.81 -41.39 -8.32
CA LEU A 155 -8.43 -40.08 -7.82
C LEU A 155 -9.68 -39.24 -7.56
N THR A 156 -9.85 -38.80 -6.32
CA THR A 156 -10.95 -37.93 -5.89
C THR A 156 -10.46 -36.52 -5.66
N PRO A 157 -11.05 -35.51 -6.34
CA PRO A 157 -10.67 -34.12 -6.11
C PRO A 157 -10.82 -33.71 -4.67
N GLY A 158 -9.76 -33.16 -4.12
CA GLY A 158 -9.71 -32.65 -2.75
C GLY A 158 -9.52 -31.13 -2.72
N ILE A 159 -9.94 -30.53 -1.60
CA ILE A 159 -9.80 -29.11 -1.32
C ILE A 159 -9.07 -28.94 0.02
N SER A 160 -8.05 -28.13 0.04
CA SER A 160 -7.40 -27.68 1.27
C SER A 160 -7.72 -26.24 1.58
N ILE A 161 -7.62 -25.86 2.85
CA ILE A 161 -7.76 -24.46 3.30
C ILE A 161 -6.36 -23.95 3.62
N SER A 162 -5.98 -22.85 2.99
CA SER A 162 -4.76 -22.11 3.35
C SER A 162 -5.13 -20.88 4.16
N ASN A 163 -4.50 -20.75 5.33
CA ASN A 163 -4.55 -19.53 6.11
C ASN A 163 -3.17 -18.85 6.03
N PRO A 164 -3.03 -17.77 5.28
CA PRO A 164 -1.74 -17.11 5.11
C PRO A 164 -1.23 -16.37 6.37
N MET A 165 -2.05 -16.31 7.43
CA MET A 165 -1.68 -15.72 8.72
C MET A 165 -1.49 -16.76 9.85
N ALA A 166 -1.52 -18.04 9.52
CA ALA A 166 -1.30 -19.12 10.51
C ALA A 166 0.19 -19.41 10.68
#